data_a91dca3e6bc9cf9d463f131ae5b92e1b
#
_entry.id   a91dca3e6bc9cf9d463f131ae5b92e1b
#
_cell.length_a   1.000
_cell.length_b   1.000
_cell.length_c   1.000
_cell.angle_alpha   90.00
_cell.angle_beta   90.00
_cell.angle_gamma   90.00
#
_symmetry.space_group_name_H-M   'P 1'
#
loop_
_entity.id
_entity.type
_entity.pdbx_description
1 polymer ?
#
loop_
_entity_poly.entity_id
_entity_poly.type
_entity_poly.pdbx_seq_one_letter_code
_entity_poly.pdbx_strand_id
1 'polypeptide(L)'
;MEVAESLHYAFAELGVRAPIVTDPTKIEGRPIVLGANEIGRSFDTHLEVLKLPDTSIILNLEQIDRDSIWMTDSYIDLLRRFETWDYSDKNVYKLGLMGVRVARVVPIGHVKELERISANVNKDIDVLFYGLMNERREGIISALRERGLKVVVSTNLFGENRDVLISRSKLVLNVHYYQAKVLELVRISYLLTNGCVVVSESSGNRDEEHDLNEAVAFARYDSLVETCLRLIGSPRERELYSRKARETMRARPQVAFVRDLLREV
;
A
#
# COMPACT_ATOMS: atom_id res chain seq x y z
N MET A 1 -2.76 -8.42 -2.19
CA MET A 1 -3.30 -8.97 -3.47
C MET A 1 -3.30 -7.89 -4.56
N GLU A 2 -3.73 -6.67 -4.30
CA GLU A 2 -3.92 -5.61 -5.32
C GLU A 2 -2.64 -5.23 -6.10
N VAL A 3 -1.48 -5.26 -5.45
CA VAL A 3 -0.21 -5.03 -6.15
C VAL A 3 0.11 -6.15 -7.13
N ALA A 4 -0.18 -7.42 -6.76
CA ALA A 4 -0.03 -8.55 -7.66
C ALA A 4 -0.97 -8.43 -8.88
N GLU A 5 -2.23 -8.05 -8.64
CA GLU A 5 -3.20 -7.81 -9.72
C GLU A 5 -2.75 -6.64 -10.60
N SER A 6 -2.24 -5.56 -10.02
CA SER A 6 -1.73 -4.40 -10.77
C SER A 6 -0.59 -4.79 -11.71
N LEU A 7 0.37 -5.58 -11.23
CA LEU A 7 1.46 -6.11 -12.06
C LEU A 7 0.94 -7.07 -13.14
N HIS A 8 0.03 -7.98 -12.78
CA HIS A 8 -0.57 -8.93 -13.73
C HIS A 8 -1.21 -8.21 -14.91
N TYR A 9 -2.08 -7.23 -14.66
CA TYR A 9 -2.77 -6.50 -15.72
C TYR A 9 -1.80 -5.62 -16.51
N ALA A 10 -0.83 -4.98 -15.86
CA ALA A 10 0.15 -4.16 -16.57
C ALA A 10 1.05 -4.99 -17.50
N PHE A 11 1.48 -6.17 -17.08
CA PHE A 11 2.21 -7.10 -17.93
C PHE A 11 1.34 -7.64 -19.09
N ALA A 12 0.07 -7.96 -18.81
CA ALA A 12 -0.86 -8.40 -19.83
C ALA A 12 -1.08 -7.34 -20.93
N GLU A 13 -1.15 -6.05 -20.57
CA GLU A 13 -1.22 -4.93 -21.51
C GLU A 13 0.02 -4.86 -22.43
N LEU A 14 1.17 -5.31 -21.94
CA LEU A 14 2.42 -5.40 -22.72
C LEU A 14 2.57 -6.73 -23.48
N GLY A 15 1.55 -7.60 -23.46
CA GLY A 15 1.60 -8.90 -24.11
C GLY A 15 2.43 -9.96 -23.35
N VAL A 16 2.80 -9.70 -22.10
CA VAL A 16 3.58 -10.61 -21.25
C VAL A 16 2.65 -11.42 -20.34
N ARG A 17 2.77 -12.74 -20.39
CA ARG A 17 2.03 -13.64 -19.49
C ARG A 17 2.65 -13.62 -18.10
N ALA A 18 1.96 -13.05 -17.13
CA ALA A 18 2.36 -13.01 -15.72
C ALA A 18 1.20 -13.45 -14.79
N PRO A 19 0.88 -14.75 -14.71
CA PRO A 19 -0.22 -15.24 -13.89
C PRO A 19 0.08 -15.05 -12.40
N ILE A 20 -0.98 -14.78 -11.61
CA ILE A 20 -0.87 -14.78 -10.14
C ILE A 20 -0.93 -16.23 -9.67
N VAL A 21 0.09 -16.65 -8.94
CA VAL A 21 0.26 -18.00 -8.42
C VAL A 21 0.38 -17.95 -6.90
N THR A 22 -0.46 -18.69 -6.21
CA THR A 22 -0.42 -18.83 -4.73
C THR A 22 0.14 -20.18 -4.26
N ASP A 23 0.30 -21.13 -5.17
CA ASP A 23 0.88 -22.43 -4.93
C ASP A 23 2.31 -22.45 -5.53
N PRO A 24 3.36 -22.50 -4.70
CA PRO A 24 4.75 -22.44 -5.20
C PRO A 24 5.13 -23.60 -6.12
N THR A 25 4.41 -24.72 -6.08
CA THR A 25 4.65 -25.85 -6.99
C THR A 25 4.23 -25.58 -8.44
N LYS A 26 3.47 -24.52 -8.66
CA LYS A 26 2.97 -24.09 -9.98
C LYS A 26 3.74 -22.90 -10.56
N ILE A 27 4.91 -22.57 -9.98
CA ILE A 27 5.77 -21.51 -10.49
C ILE A 27 6.33 -21.95 -11.84
N GLU A 28 6.07 -21.13 -12.87
CA GLU A 28 6.64 -21.26 -14.21
C GLU A 28 7.43 -19.99 -14.53
N GLY A 29 8.63 -20.14 -15.09
CA GLY A 29 9.47 -19.01 -15.50
C GLY A 29 10.12 -18.27 -14.31
N ARG A 30 10.20 -16.94 -14.43
CA ARG A 30 10.85 -16.07 -13.44
C ARG A 30 9.82 -15.40 -12.53
N PRO A 31 9.65 -15.86 -11.28
CA PRO A 31 8.61 -15.33 -10.41
C PRO A 31 8.98 -13.96 -9.79
N ILE A 32 7.99 -13.10 -9.64
CA ILE A 32 8.04 -11.92 -8.77
C ILE A 32 7.29 -12.29 -7.50
N VAL A 33 8.01 -12.38 -6.39
CA VAL A 33 7.50 -12.80 -5.09
C VAL A 33 7.09 -11.58 -4.28
N LEU A 34 5.84 -11.54 -3.83
CA LEU A 34 5.29 -10.53 -2.93
C LEU A 34 4.98 -11.16 -1.57
N GLY A 35 5.12 -10.39 -0.49
CA GLY A 35 4.90 -10.89 0.88
C GLY A 35 6.01 -11.79 1.40
N ALA A 36 7.22 -11.67 0.85
CA ALA A 36 8.37 -12.47 1.25
C ALA A 36 8.80 -12.24 2.71
N ASN A 37 8.42 -11.11 3.32
CA ASN A 37 8.57 -10.84 4.75
C ASN A 37 7.84 -11.87 5.63
N GLU A 38 6.67 -12.36 5.21
CA GLU A 38 5.94 -13.42 5.93
C GLU A 38 6.66 -14.77 5.80
N ILE A 39 7.23 -15.06 4.64
CA ILE A 39 8.07 -16.23 4.43
C ILE A 39 9.24 -16.18 5.41
N GLY A 40 9.96 -15.06 5.51
CA GLY A 40 11.09 -14.87 6.42
C GLY A 40 10.75 -15.09 7.90
N ARG A 41 9.52 -14.89 8.33
CA ARG A 41 9.07 -15.17 9.72
C ARG A 41 8.83 -16.64 9.99
N SER A 42 8.43 -17.37 8.98
CA SER A 42 8.20 -18.84 9.08
C SER A 42 9.47 -19.64 8.86
N PHE A 43 10.56 -19.01 8.51
CA PHE A 43 11.74 -19.59 7.92
C PHE A 43 12.68 -20.31 8.88
N ASP A 44 12.61 -20.08 10.17
CA ASP A 44 13.46 -20.78 11.14
C ASP A 44 13.29 -22.31 11.12
N THR A 45 12.27 -22.80 10.37
CA THR A 45 11.99 -24.23 10.26
C THR A 45 11.85 -24.80 8.84
N HIS A 46 11.73 -23.98 7.77
CA HIS A 46 11.26 -24.49 6.47
C HIS A 46 11.94 -23.90 5.20
N LEU A 47 13.19 -23.42 5.27
CA LEU A 47 13.97 -22.94 4.11
C LEU A 47 14.04 -23.94 2.94
N GLU A 48 13.89 -25.23 3.20
CA GLU A 48 13.88 -26.27 2.16
C GLU A 48 12.52 -26.41 1.45
N VAL A 49 11.43 -25.91 2.03
CA VAL A 49 10.08 -26.14 1.51
C VAL A 49 9.71 -25.14 0.42
N LEU A 50 10.23 -23.93 0.48
CA LEU A 50 10.05 -22.92 -0.57
C LEU A 50 11.28 -22.90 -1.47
N LYS A 51 11.40 -23.87 -2.37
CA LYS A 51 12.40 -23.86 -3.45
C LYS A 51 12.04 -22.78 -4.47
N LEU A 52 12.19 -21.52 -4.06
CA LEU A 52 12.13 -20.43 -5.01
C LEU A 52 13.28 -20.62 -6.01
N PRO A 53 13.01 -20.52 -7.32
CA PRO A 53 14.07 -20.51 -8.33
C PRO A 53 15.11 -19.43 -8.01
N ASP A 54 16.39 -19.67 -8.25
CA ASP A 54 17.44 -18.67 -8.02
C ASP A 54 17.27 -17.41 -8.89
N THR A 55 16.47 -17.49 -9.94
CA THR A 55 16.08 -16.36 -10.79
C THR A 55 14.94 -15.53 -10.23
N SER A 56 14.41 -15.86 -9.03
CA SER A 56 13.31 -15.15 -8.42
C SER A 56 13.66 -13.68 -8.16
N ILE A 57 12.64 -12.85 -8.24
CA ILE A 57 12.67 -11.44 -7.87
C ILE A 57 11.85 -11.28 -6.61
N ILE A 58 12.38 -10.63 -5.59
CA ILE A 58 11.62 -10.25 -4.40
C ILE A 58 11.20 -8.79 -4.57
N LEU A 59 9.89 -8.55 -4.69
CA LEU A 59 9.36 -7.20 -4.61
C LEU A 59 9.01 -6.87 -3.16
N ASN A 60 9.88 -6.06 -2.53
CA ASN A 60 9.59 -5.56 -1.19
C ASN A 60 8.46 -4.54 -1.23
N LEU A 61 7.46 -4.74 -0.39
CA LEU A 61 6.33 -3.84 -0.18
C LEU A 61 6.23 -3.34 1.27
N GLU A 62 7.21 -3.71 2.09
CA GLU A 62 7.27 -3.32 3.48
C GLU A 62 8.01 -2.01 3.67
N GLN A 63 7.63 -1.29 4.70
CA GLN A 63 8.34 -0.10 5.14
C GLN A 63 9.65 -0.51 5.82
N ILE A 64 10.76 -0.04 5.28
CA ILE A 64 12.07 -0.35 5.85
C ILE A 64 12.34 0.58 7.03
N ASP A 65 12.30 0.01 8.22
CA ASP A 65 12.64 0.67 9.47
C ASP A 65 13.28 -0.32 10.45
N ARG A 66 14.22 0.16 11.27
CA ARG A 66 14.91 -0.69 12.27
C ARG A 66 13.96 -1.25 13.32
N ASP A 67 12.89 -0.49 13.63
CA ASP A 67 11.90 -0.88 14.63
C ASP A 67 10.74 -1.70 14.00
N SER A 68 10.81 -1.97 12.70
CA SER A 68 9.79 -2.75 12.02
C SER A 68 9.91 -4.23 12.38
N ILE A 69 8.83 -4.80 12.89
CA ILE A 69 8.73 -6.24 13.20
C ILE A 69 8.91 -7.15 11.96
N TRP A 70 8.80 -6.57 10.75
CA TRP A 70 8.96 -7.28 9.49
C TRP A 70 10.42 -7.38 9.04
N MET A 71 11.31 -6.53 9.59
CA MET A 71 12.73 -6.47 9.23
C MET A 71 13.53 -7.47 10.07
N THR A 72 13.25 -8.76 9.87
CA THR A 72 14.02 -9.85 10.49
C THR A 72 15.32 -10.11 9.73
N ASP A 73 16.33 -10.67 10.40
CA ASP A 73 17.59 -11.07 9.75
C ASP A 73 17.33 -12.04 8.59
N SER A 74 16.42 -13.01 8.77
CA SER A 74 16.01 -13.95 7.73
C SER A 74 15.43 -13.24 6.50
N TYR A 75 14.63 -12.18 6.69
CA TYR A 75 14.10 -11.40 5.57
C TYR A 75 15.19 -10.60 4.86
N ILE A 76 16.09 -9.97 5.60
CA ILE A 76 17.25 -9.26 5.04
C ILE A 76 18.14 -10.22 4.24
N ASP A 77 18.41 -11.43 4.74
CA ASP A 77 19.19 -12.43 4.02
C ASP A 77 18.49 -12.91 2.74
N LEU A 78 17.16 -13.01 2.78
CA LEU A 78 16.36 -13.29 1.57
C LEU A 78 16.53 -12.18 0.51
N LEU A 79 16.44 -10.92 0.93
CA LEU A 79 16.64 -9.77 0.04
C LEU A 79 18.07 -9.67 -0.50
N ARG A 80 19.08 -10.15 0.24
CA ARG A 80 20.47 -10.21 -0.23
C ARG A 80 20.69 -11.33 -1.24
N ARG A 81 20.00 -12.44 -1.07
CA ARG A 81 20.14 -13.64 -1.91
C ARG A 81 19.54 -13.47 -3.28
N PHE A 82 18.35 -12.86 -3.37
CA PHE A 82 17.61 -12.72 -4.61
C PHE A 82 17.72 -11.32 -5.21
N GLU A 83 17.39 -11.20 -6.50
CA GLU A 83 17.19 -9.87 -7.08
C GLU A 83 16.06 -9.17 -6.35
N THR A 84 16.35 -8.02 -5.76
CA THR A 84 15.37 -7.25 -4.98
C THR A 84 14.90 -6.04 -5.78
N TRP A 85 13.59 -5.90 -5.86
CA TRP A 85 12.89 -4.71 -6.30
C TRP A 85 12.20 -4.05 -5.11
N ASP A 86 11.95 -2.75 -5.20
CA ASP A 86 11.25 -1.98 -4.16
C ASP A 86 10.27 -1.00 -4.79
N TYR A 87 9.26 -0.58 -4.05
CA TYR A 87 8.29 0.41 -4.52
C TYR A 87 8.71 1.85 -4.22
N SER A 88 9.73 2.08 -3.41
CA SER A 88 10.11 3.39 -2.85
C SER A 88 11.62 3.63 -2.88
N ASP A 89 12.04 4.77 -3.43
CA ASP A 89 13.44 5.23 -3.41
C ASP A 89 13.97 5.40 -1.98
N LYS A 90 13.11 5.74 -1.03
CA LYS A 90 13.50 5.86 0.38
C LYS A 90 13.91 4.52 0.99
N ASN A 91 13.23 3.45 0.62
CA ASN A 91 13.60 2.10 1.03
C ASN A 91 14.94 1.70 0.43
N VAL A 92 15.22 2.07 -0.83
CA VAL A 92 16.50 1.77 -1.51
C VAL A 92 17.70 2.23 -0.67
N TYR A 93 17.65 3.48 -0.19
CA TYR A 93 18.72 4.01 0.66
C TYR A 93 18.88 3.20 1.95
N LYS A 94 17.77 2.91 2.64
CA LYS A 94 17.79 2.17 3.91
C LYS A 94 18.24 0.72 3.72
N LEU A 95 17.77 0.04 2.67
CA LEU A 95 18.20 -1.31 2.30
C LEU A 95 19.68 -1.35 1.97
N GLY A 96 20.19 -0.33 1.27
CA GLY A 96 21.63 -0.19 1.00
C GLY A 96 22.48 -0.14 2.27
N LEU A 97 22.02 0.55 3.33
CA LEU A 97 22.67 0.56 4.64
C LEU A 97 22.69 -0.82 5.33
N MET A 98 21.76 -1.70 4.96
CA MET A 98 21.66 -3.08 5.44
C MET A 98 22.38 -4.08 4.52
N GLY A 99 23.12 -3.60 3.50
CA GLY A 99 23.85 -4.44 2.55
C GLY A 99 22.96 -5.15 1.52
N VAL A 100 21.73 -4.67 1.31
CA VAL A 100 20.82 -5.16 0.26
C VAL A 100 20.94 -4.24 -0.96
N ARG A 101 21.20 -4.83 -2.12
CA ARG A 101 21.18 -4.10 -3.40
C ARG A 101 19.80 -4.19 -4.04
N VAL A 102 19.13 -3.06 -4.14
CA VAL A 102 17.88 -2.95 -4.90
C VAL A 102 18.21 -2.76 -6.38
N ALA A 103 17.74 -3.67 -7.22
CA ALA A 103 18.01 -3.66 -8.65
C ALA A 103 17.08 -2.68 -9.40
N ARG A 104 15.83 -2.56 -8.95
CA ARG A 104 14.81 -1.71 -9.60
C ARG A 104 13.89 -1.07 -8.57
N VAL A 105 13.46 0.15 -8.86
CA VAL A 105 12.31 0.78 -8.20
C VAL A 105 11.09 0.62 -9.10
N VAL A 106 10.03 0.02 -8.56
CA VAL A 106 8.77 -0.24 -9.26
C VAL A 106 7.65 0.46 -8.51
N PRO A 107 7.35 1.73 -8.83
CA PRO A 107 6.29 2.47 -8.17
C PRO A 107 4.92 1.79 -8.34
N ILE A 108 4.03 2.03 -7.40
CA ILE A 108 2.66 1.52 -7.47
C ILE A 108 1.82 2.51 -8.27
N GLY A 109 1.25 2.02 -9.35
CA GLY A 109 0.46 2.79 -10.29
C GLY A 109 -0.98 2.32 -10.41
N HIS A 110 -1.67 2.87 -11.39
CA HIS A 110 -3.05 2.61 -11.72
C HIS A 110 -3.20 1.51 -12.77
N VAL A 111 -4.18 0.64 -12.56
CA VAL A 111 -4.80 -0.22 -13.57
C VAL A 111 -6.32 -0.10 -13.46
N LYS A 112 -7.00 -0.11 -14.60
CA LYS A 112 -8.46 0.08 -14.67
C LYS A 112 -9.23 -1.03 -13.94
N GLU A 113 -8.72 -2.24 -13.97
CA GLU A 113 -9.32 -3.43 -13.37
C GLU A 113 -9.42 -3.36 -11.84
N LEU A 114 -8.65 -2.46 -11.22
CA LEU A 114 -8.73 -2.18 -9.79
C LEU A 114 -9.70 -1.04 -9.44
N GLU A 115 -10.33 -0.38 -10.40
CA GLU A 115 -11.45 0.54 -10.17
C GLU A 115 -12.74 -0.25 -9.91
N ARG A 116 -12.85 -0.92 -8.78
CA ARG A 116 -13.93 -1.87 -8.50
C ARG A 116 -14.80 -1.54 -7.29
N ILE A 117 -14.45 -0.51 -6.52
CA ILE A 117 -15.25 -0.08 -5.37
C ILE A 117 -16.38 0.83 -5.85
N SER A 118 -17.62 0.43 -5.62
CA SER A 118 -18.79 1.20 -6.03
C SER A 118 -18.87 2.55 -5.32
N ALA A 119 -19.02 3.62 -6.09
CA ALA A 119 -19.26 4.97 -5.56
C ALA A 119 -20.73 5.23 -5.19
N ASN A 120 -21.65 4.43 -5.73
CA ASN A 120 -23.11 4.65 -5.62
C ASN A 120 -23.74 3.90 -4.43
N VAL A 121 -23.01 3.82 -3.31
CA VAL A 121 -23.47 3.19 -2.07
C VAL A 121 -23.76 4.27 -1.04
N ASN A 122 -24.82 4.08 -0.26
CA ASN A 122 -25.10 4.95 0.87
C ASN A 122 -23.94 4.93 1.88
N LYS A 123 -23.35 6.09 2.13
CA LYS A 123 -22.20 6.23 3.03
C LYS A 123 -22.66 6.45 4.47
N ASP A 124 -22.90 5.35 5.17
CA ASP A 124 -23.37 5.32 6.56
C ASP A 124 -22.23 5.24 7.61
N ILE A 125 -20.97 5.16 7.17
CA ILE A 125 -19.77 5.19 8.00
C ILE A 125 -19.06 6.53 7.80
N ASP A 126 -18.78 7.26 8.87
CA ASP A 126 -18.07 8.54 8.74
C ASP A 126 -16.59 8.30 8.46
N VAL A 127 -15.95 7.47 9.28
CA VAL A 127 -14.51 7.17 9.16
C VAL A 127 -14.29 5.67 9.25
N LEU A 128 -13.60 5.12 8.27
CA LEU A 128 -13.07 3.75 8.31
C LEU A 128 -11.60 3.79 8.64
N PHE A 129 -11.19 3.01 9.61
CA PHE A 129 -9.79 2.63 9.84
C PHE A 129 -9.65 1.12 9.72
N TYR A 130 -8.65 0.63 8.99
CA TYR A 130 -8.29 -0.79 8.96
C TYR A 130 -6.77 -0.98 9.04
N GLY A 131 -6.35 -1.96 9.81
CA GLY A 131 -4.96 -2.31 10.08
C GLY A 131 -4.70 -2.59 11.55
N LEU A 132 -3.46 -2.95 11.88
CA LEU A 132 -3.07 -3.26 13.25
C LEU A 132 -3.28 -2.04 14.17
N MET A 133 -3.72 -2.31 15.40
CA MET A 133 -3.93 -1.28 16.41
C MET A 133 -2.70 -1.11 17.28
N ASN A 134 -2.50 0.12 17.76
CA ASN A 134 -1.59 0.49 18.84
C ASN A 134 -2.14 1.71 19.57
N GLU A 135 -1.53 2.10 20.67
CA GLU A 135 -1.97 3.22 21.51
C GLU A 135 -2.13 4.53 20.73
N ARG A 136 -1.22 4.78 19.81
CA ARG A 136 -1.21 5.97 18.96
C ARG A 136 -2.44 6.05 18.03
N ARG A 137 -2.81 4.94 17.40
CA ARG A 137 -3.99 4.81 16.54
C ARG A 137 -5.28 4.87 17.34
N GLU A 138 -5.29 4.22 18.51
CA GLU A 138 -6.44 4.26 19.42
C GLU A 138 -6.75 5.68 19.90
N GLY A 139 -5.74 6.50 20.20
CA GLY A 139 -5.92 7.87 20.62
C GLY A 139 -6.70 8.71 19.58
N ILE A 140 -6.37 8.61 18.29
CA ILE A 140 -7.10 9.30 17.22
C ILE A 140 -8.52 8.75 17.06
N ILE A 141 -8.69 7.43 17.10
CA ILE A 141 -10.00 6.78 16.92
C ILE A 141 -10.95 7.15 18.06
N SER A 142 -10.47 7.13 19.30
CA SER A 142 -11.24 7.52 20.47
C SER A 142 -11.66 8.99 20.40
N ALA A 143 -10.73 9.89 20.05
CA ALA A 143 -11.04 11.30 19.89
C ALA A 143 -12.10 11.57 18.79
N LEU A 144 -12.08 10.83 17.67
CA LEU A 144 -13.11 10.95 16.64
C LEU A 144 -14.48 10.47 17.14
N ARG A 145 -14.53 9.37 17.90
CA ARG A 145 -15.76 8.86 18.52
C ARG A 145 -16.34 9.83 19.55
N GLU A 146 -15.50 10.43 20.38
CA GLU A 146 -15.89 11.46 21.35
C GLU A 146 -16.50 12.70 20.71
N ARG A 147 -16.10 12.99 19.46
CA ARG A 147 -16.70 14.06 18.63
C ARG A 147 -17.97 13.60 17.90
N GLY A 148 -18.51 12.41 18.21
CA GLY A 148 -19.77 11.88 17.68
C GLY A 148 -19.69 11.26 16.31
N LEU A 149 -18.50 11.00 15.75
CA LEU A 149 -18.38 10.35 14.46
C LEU A 149 -18.58 8.84 14.57
N LYS A 150 -19.26 8.27 13.58
CA LYS A 150 -19.37 6.81 13.41
C LYS A 150 -18.07 6.26 12.83
N VAL A 151 -17.19 5.78 13.71
CA VAL A 151 -15.88 5.23 13.35
C VAL A 151 -15.94 3.70 13.36
N VAL A 152 -15.69 3.08 12.21
CA VAL A 152 -15.52 1.64 12.06
C VAL A 152 -14.03 1.30 12.04
N VAL A 153 -13.66 0.33 12.87
CA VAL A 153 -12.28 -0.18 12.98
C VAL A 153 -12.27 -1.66 12.66
N SER A 154 -11.33 -2.10 11.84
CA SER A 154 -11.10 -3.51 11.55
C SER A 154 -9.62 -3.84 11.49
N THR A 155 -9.19 -4.88 12.20
CA THR A 155 -7.79 -5.32 12.24
C THR A 155 -7.48 -6.41 11.22
N ASN A 156 -8.51 -7.07 10.69
CA ASN A 156 -8.36 -8.21 9.78
C ASN A 156 -9.35 -8.09 8.60
N LEU A 157 -9.08 -7.12 7.71
CA LEU A 157 -10.00 -6.74 6.65
C LEU A 157 -9.30 -6.80 5.28
N PHE A 158 -9.74 -7.75 4.44
CA PHE A 158 -9.15 -7.99 3.12
C PHE A 158 -10.22 -8.24 2.04
N GLY A 159 -9.82 -8.09 0.78
CA GLY A 159 -10.65 -8.43 -0.38
C GLY A 159 -12.01 -7.73 -0.41
N GLU A 160 -13.04 -8.45 -0.83
CA GLU A 160 -14.39 -7.90 -1.00
C GLU A 160 -15.00 -7.33 0.28
N ASN A 161 -14.75 -7.96 1.44
CA ASN A 161 -15.24 -7.45 2.72
C ASN A 161 -14.67 -6.07 3.05
N ARG A 162 -13.41 -5.85 2.72
CA ARG A 162 -12.77 -4.53 2.83
C ARG A 162 -13.42 -3.54 1.87
N ASP A 163 -13.61 -3.92 0.62
CA ASP A 163 -14.16 -3.06 -0.42
C ASP A 163 -15.60 -2.62 -0.10
N VAL A 164 -16.41 -3.52 0.50
CA VAL A 164 -17.74 -3.19 1.03
C VAL A 164 -17.68 -2.11 2.12
N LEU A 165 -16.78 -2.22 3.09
CA LEU A 165 -16.66 -1.20 4.13
C LEU A 165 -16.12 0.13 3.57
N ILE A 166 -15.16 0.09 2.65
CA ILE A 166 -14.65 1.27 1.98
C ILE A 166 -15.77 1.98 1.21
N SER A 167 -16.59 1.26 0.44
CA SER A 167 -17.69 1.83 -0.34
C SER A 167 -18.69 2.59 0.54
N ARG A 168 -18.95 2.10 1.76
CA ARG A 168 -19.87 2.70 2.74
C ARG A 168 -19.26 3.84 3.54
N SER A 169 -17.95 4.10 3.41
CA SER A 169 -17.26 5.08 4.22
C SER A 169 -17.14 6.44 3.52
N LYS A 170 -17.33 7.52 4.28
CA LYS A 170 -17.09 8.89 3.80
C LYS A 170 -15.61 9.20 3.71
N LEU A 171 -14.83 8.74 4.68
CA LEU A 171 -13.37 8.89 4.77
C LEU A 171 -12.72 7.55 5.09
N VAL A 172 -11.50 7.36 4.61
CA VAL A 172 -10.58 6.32 5.10
C VAL A 172 -9.41 7.01 5.79
N LEU A 173 -9.18 6.64 7.04
CA LEU A 173 -8.12 7.20 7.87
C LEU A 173 -6.85 6.36 7.79
N ASN A 174 -5.73 7.01 7.55
CA ASN A 174 -4.40 6.41 7.61
C ASN A 174 -3.55 7.09 8.70
N VAL A 175 -3.17 6.35 9.72
CA VAL A 175 -2.28 6.79 10.82
C VAL A 175 -1.08 5.87 10.84
N HIS A 176 0.12 6.43 10.84
CA HIS A 176 1.35 5.62 10.88
C HIS A 176 1.40 4.71 12.11
N TYR A 177 1.85 3.48 11.90
CA TYR A 177 2.07 2.54 12.99
C TYR A 177 3.36 2.85 13.76
N TYR A 178 4.44 3.11 13.00
CA TYR A 178 5.75 3.43 13.51
C TYR A 178 6.00 4.93 13.55
N GLN A 179 6.90 5.37 14.43
CA GLN A 179 7.32 6.77 14.47
C GLN A 179 8.15 7.19 13.24
N ALA A 180 8.72 6.24 12.53
CA ALA A 180 9.48 6.47 11.31
C ALA A 180 8.69 7.05 10.14
N LYS A 181 7.36 7.03 10.21
CA LYS A 181 6.45 7.73 9.31
C LYS A 181 6.77 7.53 7.82
N VAL A 182 6.86 6.29 7.36
CA VAL A 182 6.93 6.01 5.92
C VAL A 182 5.50 6.00 5.36
N LEU A 183 5.28 6.67 4.24
CA LEU A 183 3.97 6.73 3.60
C LEU A 183 3.50 5.32 3.20
N GLU A 184 2.31 4.92 3.63
CA GLU A 184 1.72 3.60 3.33
C GLU A 184 1.16 3.57 1.89
N LEU A 185 2.03 3.79 0.91
CA LEU A 185 1.66 3.96 -0.49
C LEU A 185 0.92 2.75 -1.06
N VAL A 186 1.27 1.53 -0.62
CA VAL A 186 0.59 0.28 -1.01
C VAL A 186 -0.91 0.34 -0.74
N ARG A 187 -1.29 0.84 0.45
CA ARG A 187 -2.69 1.01 0.84
C ARG A 187 -3.34 2.20 0.15
N ILE A 188 -2.64 3.34 0.16
CA ILE A 188 -3.16 4.62 -0.34
C ILE A 188 -3.44 4.55 -1.83
N SER A 189 -2.57 3.94 -2.63
CA SER A 189 -2.75 3.82 -4.08
C SER A 189 -4.06 3.13 -4.48
N TYR A 190 -4.41 2.03 -3.80
CA TYR A 190 -5.67 1.34 -4.06
C TYR A 190 -6.90 2.19 -3.71
N LEU A 191 -6.84 2.91 -2.59
CA LEU A 191 -7.90 3.82 -2.18
C LEU A 191 -8.09 4.95 -3.19
N LEU A 192 -7.00 5.57 -3.63
CA LEU A 192 -7.03 6.66 -4.61
C LEU A 192 -7.51 6.18 -5.98
N THR A 193 -7.09 4.99 -6.43
CA THR A 193 -7.58 4.35 -7.67
C THR A 193 -9.11 4.27 -7.68
N ASN A 194 -9.71 4.01 -6.52
CA ASN A 194 -11.16 3.93 -6.36
C ASN A 194 -11.82 5.28 -5.98
N GLY A 195 -11.06 6.37 -5.93
CA GLY A 195 -11.56 7.70 -5.59
C GLY A 195 -12.04 7.82 -4.13
N CYS A 196 -11.47 7.04 -3.23
CA CYS A 196 -11.75 7.17 -1.81
C CYS A 196 -11.10 8.45 -1.26
N VAL A 197 -11.79 9.11 -0.35
CA VAL A 197 -11.25 10.27 0.35
C VAL A 197 -10.36 9.77 1.48
N VAL A 198 -9.07 10.03 1.37
CA VAL A 198 -8.08 9.57 2.36
C VAL A 198 -7.63 10.77 3.21
N VAL A 199 -7.74 10.61 4.52
CA VAL A 199 -7.04 11.47 5.49
C VAL A 199 -5.84 10.69 5.99
N SER A 200 -4.65 11.21 5.74
CA SER A 200 -3.41 10.53 6.13
C SER A 200 -2.58 11.40 7.05
N GLU A 201 -2.01 10.76 8.08
CA GLU A 201 -0.92 11.40 8.78
C GLU A 201 0.23 11.68 7.81
N SER A 202 0.78 12.91 7.89
CA SER A 202 1.95 13.30 7.11
C SER A 202 3.18 12.54 7.56
N SER A 203 3.95 12.02 6.59
CA SER A 203 5.25 11.41 6.84
C SER A 203 6.33 12.43 7.20
N GLY A 204 6.03 13.73 6.97
CA GLY A 204 7.00 14.82 7.09
C GLY A 204 7.99 14.89 5.93
N ASN A 205 7.87 13.98 4.96
CA ASN A 205 8.65 14.00 3.73
C ASN A 205 7.84 14.65 2.59
N ARG A 206 8.16 15.90 2.29
CA ARG A 206 7.44 16.67 1.27
C ARG A 206 7.56 16.08 -0.13
N ASP A 207 8.66 15.44 -0.45
CA ASP A 207 8.90 14.89 -1.79
C ASP A 207 8.01 13.66 -2.05
N GLU A 208 7.85 12.77 -1.05
CA GLU A 208 6.94 11.62 -1.16
C GLU A 208 5.45 12.03 -1.21
N GLU A 209 5.10 13.11 -0.54
CA GLU A 209 3.71 13.61 -0.45
C GLU A 209 3.36 14.51 -1.62
N HIS A 210 4.35 15.14 -2.27
CA HIS A 210 4.14 16.18 -3.28
C HIS A 210 3.20 15.74 -4.40
N ASP A 211 3.43 14.56 -4.96
CA ASP A 211 2.62 14.02 -6.05
C ASP A 211 1.18 13.64 -5.64
N LEU A 212 0.92 13.55 -4.33
CA LEU A 212 -0.36 13.14 -3.75
C LEU A 212 -1.08 14.26 -2.99
N ASN A 213 -0.49 15.45 -2.87
CA ASN A 213 -1.00 16.55 -2.03
C ASN A 213 -2.43 16.98 -2.39
N GLU A 214 -2.82 16.90 -3.65
CA GLU A 214 -4.19 17.23 -4.08
C GLU A 214 -5.16 16.06 -3.90
N ALA A 215 -4.65 14.83 -3.80
CA ALA A 215 -5.43 13.60 -3.75
C ALA A 215 -5.64 13.06 -2.32
N VAL A 216 -4.75 13.41 -1.39
CA VAL A 216 -4.76 12.97 0.00
C VAL A 216 -4.80 14.19 0.92
N ALA A 217 -5.70 14.17 1.90
CA ALA A 217 -5.73 15.18 2.95
C ALA A 217 -4.65 14.86 4.00
N PHE A 218 -3.42 15.30 3.74
CA PHE A 218 -2.33 15.14 4.70
C PHE A 218 -2.50 16.07 5.90
N ALA A 219 -2.28 15.54 7.09
CA ALA A 219 -2.33 16.28 8.33
C ALA A 219 -1.26 15.80 9.32
N ARG A 220 -0.81 16.70 10.17
CA ARG A 220 -0.01 16.30 11.34
C ARG A 220 -0.87 15.46 12.27
N TYR A 221 -0.25 14.62 13.10
CA TYR A 221 -0.96 13.76 14.05
C TYR A 221 -1.96 14.52 14.92
N ASP A 222 -1.56 15.67 15.46
CA ASP A 222 -2.38 16.54 16.31
C ASP A 222 -3.56 17.21 15.58
N SER A 223 -3.53 17.23 14.27
CA SER A 223 -4.53 17.86 13.41
C SER A 223 -5.42 16.86 12.64
N LEU A 224 -5.19 15.55 12.82
CA LEU A 224 -5.95 14.51 12.11
C LEU A 224 -7.45 14.57 12.44
N VAL A 225 -7.79 14.73 13.72
CA VAL A 225 -9.19 14.78 14.19
C VAL A 225 -9.92 15.95 13.55
N GLU A 226 -9.34 17.15 13.60
CA GLU A 226 -9.96 18.36 13.03
C GLU A 226 -10.06 18.27 11.49
N THR A 227 -9.07 17.63 10.83
CA THR A 227 -9.12 17.38 9.38
C THR A 227 -10.28 16.44 9.03
N CYS A 228 -10.48 15.37 9.79
CA CYS A 228 -11.62 14.47 9.61
C CYS A 228 -12.94 15.20 9.81
N LEU A 229 -13.10 15.97 10.90
CA LEU A 229 -14.32 16.72 11.19
C LEU A 229 -14.66 17.71 10.07
N ARG A 230 -13.68 18.47 9.59
CA ARG A 230 -13.83 19.40 8.47
C ARG A 230 -14.34 18.68 7.23
N LEU A 231 -13.71 17.58 6.85
CA LEU A 231 -14.09 16.83 5.65
C LEU A 231 -15.44 16.12 5.80
N ILE A 232 -15.81 15.65 6.99
CA ILE A 232 -17.15 15.09 7.25
C ILE A 232 -18.22 16.18 7.08
N GLY A 233 -17.95 17.39 7.55
CA GLY A 233 -18.84 18.55 7.40
C GLY A 233 -18.94 19.12 5.98
N SER A 234 -18.01 18.78 5.07
CA SER A 234 -17.93 19.37 3.73
C SER A 234 -18.04 18.32 2.60
N PRO A 235 -19.27 17.98 2.14
CA PRO A 235 -19.47 17.10 0.99
C PRO A 235 -18.73 17.55 -0.27
N ARG A 236 -18.67 18.88 -0.50
CA ARG A 236 -17.99 19.48 -1.66
C ARG A 236 -16.49 19.22 -1.63
N GLU A 237 -15.84 19.33 -0.46
CA GLU A 237 -14.41 19.00 -0.35
C GLU A 237 -14.16 17.51 -0.56
N ARG A 238 -15.02 16.65 -0.02
CA ARG A 238 -14.91 15.20 -0.25
C ARG A 238 -15.02 14.85 -1.73
N GLU A 239 -15.93 15.47 -2.46
CA GLU A 239 -16.07 15.28 -3.90
C GLU A 239 -14.81 15.72 -4.66
N LEU A 240 -14.24 16.88 -4.27
CA LEU A 240 -12.99 17.38 -4.84
C LEU A 240 -11.85 16.37 -4.63
N TYR A 241 -11.63 15.92 -3.38
CA TYR A 241 -10.60 14.91 -3.09
C TYR A 241 -10.83 13.59 -3.84
N SER A 242 -12.08 13.12 -3.91
CA SER A 242 -12.43 11.91 -4.66
C SER A 242 -12.10 12.01 -6.15
N ARG A 243 -12.38 13.15 -6.77
CA ARG A 243 -12.03 13.40 -8.18
C ARG A 243 -10.50 13.46 -8.35
N LYS A 244 -9.82 14.25 -7.51
CA LYS A 244 -8.36 14.39 -7.55
C LYS A 244 -7.64 13.06 -7.32
N ALA A 245 -8.14 12.22 -6.43
CA ALA A 245 -7.61 10.87 -6.20
C ALA A 245 -7.59 10.04 -7.51
N ARG A 246 -8.70 10.01 -8.23
CA ARG A 246 -8.77 9.29 -9.53
C ARG A 246 -7.88 9.92 -10.58
N GLU A 247 -7.87 11.24 -10.70
CA GLU A 247 -7.04 11.98 -11.67
C GLU A 247 -5.56 11.67 -11.43
N THR A 248 -5.10 11.78 -10.18
CA THR A 248 -3.71 11.51 -9.78
C THR A 248 -3.30 10.07 -10.10
N MET A 249 -4.13 9.08 -9.76
CA MET A 249 -3.78 7.69 -10.05
C MET A 249 -3.79 7.38 -11.55
N ARG A 250 -4.78 7.86 -12.29
CA ARG A 250 -4.85 7.66 -13.76
C ARG A 250 -3.69 8.29 -14.52
N ALA A 251 -3.09 9.35 -13.97
CA ALA A 251 -1.87 9.95 -14.53
C ALA A 251 -0.61 9.11 -14.29
N ARG A 252 -0.69 8.02 -13.51
CA ARG A 252 0.41 7.13 -13.13
C ARG A 252 0.10 5.67 -13.53
N PRO A 253 -0.04 5.36 -14.81
CA PRO A 253 -0.43 4.00 -15.23
C PRO A 253 0.68 2.99 -14.88
N GLN A 254 0.29 1.86 -14.27
CA GLN A 254 1.25 0.82 -13.87
C GLN A 254 2.04 0.28 -15.06
N VAL A 255 1.42 0.21 -16.23
CA VAL A 255 2.08 -0.25 -17.46
C VAL A 255 3.31 0.59 -17.83
N ALA A 256 3.32 1.89 -17.51
CA ALA A 256 4.48 2.74 -17.76
C ALA A 256 5.68 2.32 -16.89
N PHE A 257 5.44 1.99 -15.63
CA PHE A 257 6.48 1.56 -14.70
C PHE A 257 7.04 0.18 -15.02
N VAL A 258 6.20 -0.77 -15.46
CA VAL A 258 6.69 -2.11 -15.82
C VAL A 258 7.27 -2.18 -17.24
N ARG A 259 6.93 -1.27 -18.14
CA ARG A 259 7.49 -1.23 -19.50
C ARG A 259 9.00 -1.06 -19.49
N ASP A 260 9.50 -0.23 -18.61
CA ASP A 260 10.95 0.03 -18.51
C ASP A 260 11.71 -1.19 -18.00
N LEU A 261 11.05 -2.06 -17.22
CA LEU A 261 11.63 -3.32 -16.76
C LEU A 261 11.89 -4.31 -17.91
N LEU A 262 11.11 -4.24 -19.00
CA LEU A 262 11.24 -5.13 -20.15
C LEU A 262 12.24 -4.64 -21.20
N ARG A 263 12.68 -3.38 -21.13
CA ARG A 263 13.63 -2.80 -22.10
C ARG A 263 15.09 -3.18 -21.82
N GLU A 264 15.36 -3.67 -20.64
CA GLU A 264 16.70 -3.98 -20.16
C GLU A 264 16.95 -5.49 -20.00
N VAL A 265 16.05 -6.31 -20.53
CA VAL A 265 16.18 -7.76 -20.71
C VAL A 265 16.44 -8.01 -22.20
#